data_e31e0eeae6d1e52342f897fdaeaeba59
#
_entry.id   e31e0eeae6d1e52342f897fdaeaeba59
#
_cell.length_a   1.000
_cell.length_b   1.000
_cell.length_c   1.000
_cell.angle_alpha   90.00
_cell.angle_beta   90.00
_cell.angle_gamma   90.00
#
_symmetry.space_group_name_H-M   'P 1'
#
loop_
_entity.id
_entity.type
_entity.pdbx_description
1 polymer ?
#
loop_
_entity_poly.entity_id
_entity_poly.type
_entity_poly.pdbx_seq_one_letter_code
_entity_poly.pdbx_strand_id
1 'polypeptide(L)'
;SDGTRVDLQATGRDFAVGRFLYEDTSGGSRRSIGWMGTDISHPEINSTVNAIDAHYFSADQRWALDGQLMHSDVDGVTGSGFLGDISYAPRQGAQHILRATYIDDDFDMNDMGFLARNSQQNLDYNFVLTESDIPGLQSRTTTYGLINQYNADDGSPVGLGRFVGRTWNYLNNNTFDISVRHAPRKVDDRLGRGTGDFRIPERFNLRTSFSSNPANVLAWSLNLTAGQDDLGPQAITTGAGIVWRPNDRFSFDLGLNYTDQEALLVHQGEGNYTSFEAHQWAPKLDSNYFISARQQFRVTLQWNSLKAFEDRFWQVNPHRLERLKPVANPDNDPDDFVISRLTFQARYRWQIAPLSDLFIVYTRGSNLPGNSFYTFQDLLEQGWNDRIVDSFAIKLRYRFGV
;
A
#
# COMPACT_ATOMS: atom_id res chain seq x y z
N SER A 1 -17.95 -4.63 -42.73
CA SER A 1 -17.66 -5.19 -41.42
C SER A 1 -18.11 -6.62 -41.39
N ASP A 2 -17.11 -7.51 -41.56
CA ASP A 2 -17.29 -8.93 -41.45
C ASP A 2 -17.41 -9.31 -39.99
N GLY A 3 -18.57 -9.74 -39.56
CA GLY A 3 -18.88 -10.10 -38.19
C GLY A 3 -18.33 -11.51 -37.88
N THR A 4 -17.03 -11.64 -37.73
CA THR A 4 -16.41 -12.85 -37.20
C THR A 4 -16.76 -12.96 -35.72
N ARG A 5 -17.69 -13.86 -35.38
CA ARG A 5 -17.97 -14.27 -34.01
C ARG A 5 -16.75 -15.03 -33.51
N VAL A 6 -16.00 -14.42 -32.61
CA VAL A 6 -14.97 -15.14 -31.83
C VAL A 6 -15.71 -15.76 -30.65
N ASP A 7 -15.95 -17.06 -30.69
CA ASP A 7 -16.41 -17.82 -29.53
C ASP A 7 -15.21 -17.93 -28.56
N LEU A 8 -15.17 -17.05 -27.56
CA LEU A 8 -14.25 -17.19 -26.42
C LEU A 8 -14.80 -18.32 -25.54
N GLN A 9 -14.28 -19.53 -25.70
CA GLN A 9 -14.44 -20.58 -24.68
C GLN A 9 -13.60 -20.16 -23.48
N ALA A 10 -14.22 -19.70 -22.41
CA ALA A 10 -13.58 -19.54 -21.12
C ALA A 10 -13.36 -20.97 -20.54
N THR A 11 -12.16 -21.50 -20.68
CA THR A 11 -11.73 -22.73 -20.01
C THR A 11 -11.58 -22.40 -18.51
N GLY A 12 -12.27 -23.17 -17.65
CA GLY A 12 -12.21 -23.00 -16.20
C GLY A 12 -10.82 -23.33 -15.64
N ARG A 13 -10.51 -22.80 -14.48
CA ARG A 13 -9.36 -23.19 -13.65
C ARG A 13 -9.85 -24.07 -12.50
N ASP A 14 -9.13 -25.14 -12.24
CA ASP A 14 -9.33 -25.97 -11.04
C ASP A 14 -8.33 -25.53 -9.97
N PHE A 15 -8.81 -25.40 -8.73
CA PHE A 15 -8.03 -24.98 -7.59
C PHE A 15 -8.09 -26.02 -6.48
N ALA A 16 -6.93 -26.38 -5.94
CA ALA A 16 -6.83 -27.18 -4.75
C ALA A 16 -5.95 -26.50 -3.70
N VAL A 17 -6.35 -26.58 -2.42
CA VAL A 17 -5.58 -26.05 -1.28
C VAL A 17 -5.56 -27.09 -0.19
N GLY A 18 -4.37 -27.42 0.32
CA GLY A 18 -4.17 -28.28 1.48
C GLY A 18 -3.41 -27.53 2.57
N ARG A 19 -3.83 -27.68 3.84
CA ARG A 19 -3.11 -27.15 4.99
C ARG A 19 -3.03 -28.18 6.10
N PHE A 20 -1.83 -28.34 6.68
CA PHE A 20 -1.61 -29.11 7.90
C PHE A 20 -0.92 -28.19 8.92
N LEU A 21 -1.33 -28.26 10.18
CA LEU A 21 -0.72 -27.53 11.29
C LEU A 21 -0.67 -28.42 12.52
N TYR A 22 0.51 -28.54 13.12
CA TYR A 22 0.72 -29.10 14.44
C TYR A 22 1.14 -28.02 15.40
N GLU A 23 0.52 -27.97 16.57
CA GLU A 23 0.82 -26.99 17.62
C GLU A 23 1.00 -27.70 18.96
N ASP A 24 2.06 -27.32 19.71
CA ASP A 24 2.34 -27.72 21.09
C ASP A 24 2.46 -26.48 21.97
N THR A 25 1.67 -26.42 23.03
CA THR A 25 1.65 -25.33 24.01
C THR A 25 2.14 -25.79 25.38
N SER A 26 2.75 -26.96 25.48
CA SER A 26 3.27 -27.52 26.75
C SER A 26 4.44 -26.69 27.30
N GLY A 27 4.58 -26.64 28.61
CA GLY A 27 5.69 -25.94 29.28
C GLY A 27 5.65 -24.41 29.19
N GLY A 28 4.49 -23.81 28.85
CA GLY A 28 4.32 -22.35 28.75
C GLY A 28 4.90 -21.71 27.48
N SER A 29 5.60 -22.49 26.65
CA SER A 29 6.01 -22.07 25.32
C SER A 29 4.96 -22.46 24.29
N ARG A 30 4.94 -21.77 23.14
CA ARG A 30 4.14 -22.17 21.97
C ARG A 30 5.07 -22.54 20.84
N ARG A 31 4.86 -23.69 20.24
CA ARG A 31 5.62 -24.19 19.10
C ARG A 31 4.65 -24.72 18.06
N SER A 32 4.86 -24.34 16.81
CA SER A 32 4.07 -24.94 15.75
C SER A 32 4.91 -25.18 14.52
N ILE A 33 4.52 -26.19 13.75
CA ILE A 33 5.02 -26.46 12.41
C ILE A 33 3.82 -26.69 11.51
N GLY A 34 3.87 -26.07 10.33
CA GLY A 34 2.81 -26.15 9.35
C GLY A 34 3.33 -26.50 7.97
N TRP A 35 2.44 -27.00 7.14
CA TRP A 35 2.62 -27.16 5.72
C TRP A 35 1.39 -26.60 5.02
N MET A 36 1.58 -25.93 3.89
CA MET A 36 0.52 -25.48 3.00
C MET A 36 0.93 -25.78 1.56
N GLY A 37 0.01 -26.38 0.81
CA GLY A 37 0.16 -26.59 -0.65
C GLY A 37 -1.02 -26.01 -1.39
N THR A 38 -0.75 -25.38 -2.53
CA THR A 38 -1.75 -24.92 -3.49
C THR A 38 -1.44 -25.53 -4.84
N ASP A 39 -2.47 -25.92 -5.58
CA ASP A 39 -2.36 -26.47 -6.92
C ASP A 39 -3.42 -25.83 -7.82
N ILE A 40 -2.99 -25.39 -8.99
CA ILE A 40 -3.86 -24.78 -9.99
C ILE A 40 -3.62 -25.51 -11.30
N SER A 41 -4.68 -26.09 -11.83
CA SER A 41 -4.69 -26.70 -13.15
C SER A 41 -5.48 -25.82 -14.13
N HIS A 42 -4.83 -25.40 -15.20
CA HIS A 42 -5.40 -24.62 -16.28
C HIS A 42 -4.88 -25.18 -17.61
N PRO A 43 -5.64 -25.16 -18.71
CA PRO A 43 -5.19 -25.68 -20.00
C PRO A 43 -3.90 -25.06 -20.56
N GLU A 44 -3.56 -23.84 -20.11
CA GLU A 44 -2.40 -23.11 -20.59
C GLU A 44 -1.26 -23.05 -19.57
N ILE A 45 -1.56 -23.06 -18.25
CA ILE A 45 -0.55 -22.87 -17.20
C ILE A 45 -0.93 -23.70 -15.97
N ASN A 46 -0.04 -24.57 -15.51
CA ASN A 46 -0.16 -25.27 -14.23
C ASN A 46 0.75 -24.60 -13.20
N SER A 47 0.25 -24.41 -11.99
CA SER A 47 1.03 -23.78 -10.93
C SER A 47 0.85 -24.53 -9.62
N THR A 48 1.96 -24.91 -8.99
CA THR A 48 1.99 -25.54 -7.66
C THR A 48 2.91 -24.73 -6.75
N VAL A 49 2.40 -24.36 -5.56
CA VAL A 49 3.20 -23.72 -4.52
C VAL A 49 3.12 -24.51 -3.24
N ASN A 50 4.26 -24.82 -2.64
CA ASN A 50 4.39 -25.49 -1.35
C ASN A 50 5.13 -24.59 -0.37
N ALA A 51 4.68 -24.56 0.88
CA ALA A 51 5.34 -23.85 1.97
C ALA A 51 5.38 -24.70 3.23
N ILE A 52 6.50 -24.61 3.97
CA ILE A 52 6.63 -25.15 5.33
C ILE A 52 6.88 -23.95 6.23
N ASP A 53 6.11 -23.83 7.31
CA ASP A 53 6.22 -22.78 8.30
C ASP A 53 6.51 -23.35 9.69
N ALA A 54 7.27 -22.61 10.49
CA ALA A 54 7.57 -22.92 11.87
C ALA A 54 7.50 -21.66 12.73
N HIS A 55 6.90 -21.80 13.93
CA HIS A 55 6.74 -20.70 14.86
C HIS A 55 7.17 -21.14 16.26
N TYR A 56 7.85 -20.26 16.97
CA TYR A 56 8.25 -20.45 18.34
C TYR A 56 8.02 -19.19 19.17
N PHE A 57 7.35 -19.34 20.29
CA PHE A 57 7.21 -18.30 21.30
C PHE A 57 7.67 -18.86 22.65
N SER A 58 8.67 -18.19 23.26
CA SER A 58 9.30 -18.69 24.51
C SER A 58 8.37 -18.54 25.72
N ALA A 59 8.53 -19.43 26.70
CA ALA A 59 7.78 -19.41 27.95
C ALA A 59 7.96 -18.12 28.76
N ASP A 60 9.13 -17.50 28.69
CA ASP A 60 9.45 -16.21 29.32
C ASP A 60 8.97 -14.98 28.50
N GLN A 61 8.31 -15.23 27.37
CA GLN A 61 7.76 -14.23 26.45
C GLN A 61 8.80 -13.26 25.86
N ARG A 62 10.07 -13.60 25.91
CA ARG A 62 11.14 -12.74 25.40
C ARG A 62 11.47 -13.00 23.94
N TRP A 63 11.24 -14.22 23.44
CA TRP A 63 11.57 -14.62 22.08
C TRP A 63 10.32 -15.00 21.30
N ALA A 64 10.20 -14.43 20.11
CA ALA A 64 9.30 -14.92 19.07
C ALA A 64 10.14 -15.15 17.80
N LEU A 65 10.04 -16.35 17.24
CA LEU A 65 10.74 -16.77 16.03
C LEU A 65 9.71 -17.31 15.05
N ASP A 66 9.70 -16.77 13.84
CA ASP A 66 8.83 -17.19 12.75
C ASP A 66 9.69 -17.48 11.53
N GLY A 67 9.41 -18.57 10.83
CA GLY A 67 10.16 -18.95 9.64
C GLY A 67 9.27 -19.65 8.64
N GLN A 68 9.50 -19.40 7.34
CA GLN A 68 8.81 -20.06 6.25
C GLN A 68 9.77 -20.34 5.10
N LEU A 69 9.73 -21.55 4.58
CA LEU A 69 10.37 -21.98 3.34
C LEU A 69 9.29 -22.21 2.29
N MET A 70 9.51 -21.71 1.10
CA MET A 70 8.55 -21.78 0.00
C MET A 70 9.21 -22.32 -1.26
N HIS A 71 8.44 -23.04 -2.05
CA HIS A 71 8.84 -23.55 -3.36
C HIS A 71 7.65 -23.45 -4.31
N SER A 72 7.89 -22.91 -5.50
CA SER A 72 6.92 -22.84 -6.61
C SER A 72 7.40 -23.64 -7.80
N ASP A 73 6.46 -24.18 -8.56
CA ASP A 73 6.66 -24.77 -9.88
C ASP A 73 5.52 -24.26 -10.76
N VAL A 74 5.88 -23.48 -11.79
CA VAL A 74 4.95 -22.93 -12.77
C VAL A 74 5.38 -23.39 -14.15
N ASP A 75 4.66 -24.36 -14.73
CA ASP A 75 4.99 -25.00 -16.02
C ASP A 75 6.44 -25.50 -16.13
N GLY A 76 6.99 -26.04 -15.02
CA GLY A 76 8.36 -26.56 -14.96
C GLY A 76 9.43 -25.52 -14.66
N VAL A 77 9.07 -24.25 -14.51
CA VAL A 77 9.96 -23.21 -13.96
C VAL A 77 9.82 -23.24 -12.44
N THR A 78 10.92 -23.54 -11.75
CA THR A 78 10.92 -23.72 -10.30
C THR A 78 11.62 -22.58 -9.60
N GLY A 79 11.00 -22.09 -8.53
CA GLY A 79 11.53 -21.03 -7.71
C GLY A 79 11.43 -21.33 -6.20
N SER A 80 12.22 -20.62 -5.40
CA SER A 80 12.30 -20.82 -3.95
C SER A 80 12.28 -19.50 -3.20
N GLY A 81 11.73 -19.55 -1.98
CA GLY A 81 11.69 -18.40 -1.09
C GLY A 81 11.90 -18.77 0.37
N PHE A 82 12.41 -17.81 1.13
CA PHE A 82 12.56 -17.87 2.58
C PHE A 82 12.08 -16.59 3.22
N LEU A 83 11.30 -16.71 4.30
CA LEU A 83 10.95 -15.63 5.20
C LEU A 83 11.35 -16.00 6.62
N GLY A 84 11.90 -15.07 7.39
CA GLY A 84 12.27 -15.29 8.78
C GLY A 84 12.15 -14.01 9.59
N ASP A 85 11.46 -14.09 10.73
CA ASP A 85 11.32 -13.01 11.70
C ASP A 85 11.83 -13.46 13.07
N ILE A 86 12.67 -12.64 13.68
CA ILE A 86 13.18 -12.83 15.04
C ILE A 86 12.82 -11.59 15.85
N SER A 87 12.06 -11.78 16.92
CA SER A 87 11.78 -10.73 17.88
C SER A 87 12.34 -11.11 19.25
N TYR A 88 13.10 -10.19 19.86
CA TYR A 88 13.68 -10.35 21.17
C TYR A 88 13.37 -9.16 22.06
N ALA A 89 12.71 -9.40 23.19
CA ALA A 89 12.38 -8.42 24.21
C ALA A 89 13.24 -8.63 25.48
N PRO A 90 14.42 -7.99 25.59
CA PRO A 90 15.31 -8.17 26.75
C PRO A 90 14.67 -7.72 28.07
N ARG A 91 13.77 -6.74 28.01
CA ARG A 91 12.99 -6.21 29.11
C ARG A 91 11.70 -5.58 28.60
N GLN A 92 10.75 -5.31 29.49
CA GLN A 92 9.55 -4.58 29.15
C GLN A 92 9.89 -3.24 28.46
N GLY A 93 9.19 -2.94 27.39
CA GLY A 93 9.36 -1.73 26.60
C GLY A 93 10.54 -1.70 25.64
N ALA A 94 11.45 -2.69 25.66
CA ALA A 94 12.56 -2.76 24.71
C ALA A 94 12.42 -4.02 23.83
N GLN A 95 12.47 -3.85 22.52
CA GLN A 95 12.33 -4.95 21.55
C GLN A 95 13.30 -4.78 20.38
N HIS A 96 13.97 -5.86 20.01
CA HIS A 96 14.75 -6.00 18.80
C HIS A 96 13.96 -6.86 17.83
N ILE A 97 13.88 -6.44 16.59
CA ILE A 97 13.18 -7.15 15.53
C ILE A 97 14.11 -7.26 14.33
N LEU A 98 14.40 -8.48 13.92
CA LEU A 98 15.19 -8.78 12.73
C LEU A 98 14.30 -9.53 11.75
N ARG A 99 14.23 -9.10 10.51
CA ARG A 99 13.51 -9.75 9.41
C ARG A 99 14.45 -10.07 8.29
N ALA A 100 14.39 -11.30 7.81
CA ALA A 100 15.13 -11.76 6.64
C ALA A 100 14.15 -12.29 5.59
N THR A 101 14.36 -11.90 4.34
CA THR A 101 13.59 -12.38 3.20
C THR A 101 14.57 -12.73 2.09
N TYR A 102 14.38 -13.87 1.48
CA TYR A 102 15.01 -14.26 0.23
C TYR A 102 13.95 -14.81 -0.72
N ILE A 103 13.88 -14.30 -1.91
CA ILE A 103 13.00 -14.78 -2.98
C ILE A 103 13.84 -14.78 -4.26
N ASP A 104 14.00 -15.92 -4.90
CA ASP A 104 14.69 -15.97 -6.18
C ASP A 104 13.86 -15.36 -7.33
N ASP A 105 14.42 -15.27 -8.52
CA ASP A 105 13.81 -14.63 -9.68
C ASP A 105 12.70 -15.47 -10.31
N ASP A 106 12.80 -16.79 -10.20
CA ASP A 106 11.87 -17.76 -10.77
C ASP A 106 10.69 -18.08 -9.81
N PHE A 107 10.75 -17.62 -8.55
CA PHE A 107 9.66 -17.85 -7.60
C PHE A 107 8.40 -17.08 -8.00
N ASP A 108 7.31 -17.82 -8.24
CA ASP A 108 6.01 -17.25 -8.57
C ASP A 108 4.88 -17.91 -7.75
N MET A 109 4.06 -17.08 -7.10
CA MET A 109 2.86 -17.48 -6.35
C MET A 109 1.63 -16.65 -6.73
N ASN A 110 1.69 -15.89 -7.83
CA ASN A 110 0.69 -14.86 -8.16
C ASN A 110 -0.66 -15.43 -8.59
N ASP A 111 -0.76 -16.71 -8.90
CA ASP A 111 -2.03 -17.35 -9.26
C ASP A 111 -3.04 -17.43 -8.10
N MET A 112 -2.59 -17.67 -6.87
CA MET A 112 -3.43 -17.70 -5.65
C MET A 112 -2.93 -16.78 -4.55
N GLY A 113 -1.84 -16.07 -4.78
CA GLY A 113 -1.22 -15.12 -3.87
C GLY A 113 -0.93 -13.80 -4.54
N PHE A 114 -0.10 -13.00 -3.89
CA PHE A 114 0.46 -11.78 -4.46
C PHE A 114 1.91 -11.62 -4.03
N LEU A 115 2.81 -11.57 -5.00
CA LEU A 115 4.21 -11.27 -4.82
C LEU A 115 4.54 -9.94 -5.51
N ALA A 116 4.81 -8.91 -4.73
CA ALA A 116 5.13 -7.58 -5.26
C ALA A 116 6.49 -7.56 -5.98
N ARG A 117 7.43 -8.42 -5.58
CA ARG A 117 8.78 -8.49 -6.10
C ARG A 117 9.38 -9.88 -5.89
N ASN A 118 9.84 -10.51 -6.96
CA ASN A 118 10.80 -11.62 -6.97
C ASN A 118 12.24 -11.06 -7.03
N SER A 119 13.25 -11.92 -7.12
CA SER A 119 14.66 -11.56 -7.10
C SER A 119 15.00 -10.54 -6.00
N GLN A 120 14.76 -10.93 -4.74
CA GLN A 120 14.99 -10.04 -3.60
C GLN A 120 15.68 -10.75 -2.44
N GLN A 121 16.60 -10.02 -1.82
CA GLN A 121 17.25 -10.39 -0.57
C GLN A 121 17.14 -9.20 0.38
N ASN A 122 16.40 -9.36 1.48
CA ASN A 122 16.19 -8.29 2.46
C ASN A 122 16.72 -8.71 3.82
N LEU A 123 17.31 -7.75 4.53
CA LEU A 123 17.64 -7.88 5.95
C LEU A 123 17.30 -6.56 6.64
N ASP A 124 16.21 -6.56 7.38
CA ASP A 124 15.71 -5.39 8.08
C ASP A 124 15.87 -5.57 9.58
N TYR A 125 16.32 -4.52 10.25
CA TYR A 125 16.45 -4.49 11.70
C TYR A 125 15.74 -3.28 12.28
N ASN A 126 14.97 -3.50 13.37
CA ASN A 126 14.35 -2.44 14.15
C ASN A 126 14.65 -2.64 15.63
N PHE A 127 15.01 -1.54 16.29
CA PHE A 127 15.03 -1.45 17.74
C PHE A 127 13.92 -0.51 18.19
N VAL A 128 12.98 -1.00 19.00
CA VAL A 128 11.84 -0.26 19.53
C VAL A 128 12.01 -0.10 21.04
N LEU A 129 11.98 1.13 21.51
CA LEU A 129 12.03 1.47 22.94
C LEU A 129 10.75 2.24 23.31
N THR A 130 9.92 1.62 24.13
CA THR A 130 8.72 2.24 24.71
C THR A 130 8.92 2.51 26.19
N GLU A 131 8.72 3.75 26.60
CA GLU A 131 8.86 4.23 27.96
C GLU A 131 7.51 4.77 28.43
N SER A 132 7.05 4.41 29.62
CA SER A 132 5.76 4.81 30.19
C SER A 132 5.89 5.83 31.29
N ASP A 133 6.78 5.74 32.21
CA ASP A 133 6.84 6.61 33.41
C ASP A 133 7.41 8.01 33.11
N ILE A 134 6.77 8.74 32.16
CA ILE A 134 7.19 10.08 31.75
C ILE A 134 6.11 11.08 32.14
N PRO A 135 6.43 12.15 32.91
CA PRO A 135 5.45 13.16 33.28
C PRO A 135 4.74 13.76 32.06
N GLY A 136 3.39 13.77 32.09
CA GLY A 136 2.55 14.32 31.02
C GLY A 136 2.30 13.39 29.84
N LEU A 137 2.89 12.19 29.82
CA LEU A 137 2.73 11.20 28.76
C LEU A 137 2.14 9.88 29.28
N GLN A 138 1.38 9.21 28.46
CA GLN A 138 1.05 7.80 28.65
C GLN A 138 2.24 6.93 28.24
N SER A 139 2.89 7.28 27.12
CA SER A 139 4.09 6.60 26.63
C SER A 139 4.86 7.46 25.64
N ARG A 140 6.14 7.11 25.50
CA ARG A 140 7.00 7.58 24.42
C ARG A 140 7.64 6.37 23.76
N THR A 141 7.46 6.22 22.47
CA THR A 141 8.10 5.14 21.68
C THR A 141 9.17 5.76 20.78
N THR A 142 10.38 5.23 20.84
CA THR A 142 11.46 5.55 19.89
C THR A 142 11.79 4.32 19.08
N THR A 143 11.84 4.46 17.77
CA THR A 143 12.20 3.38 16.83
C THR A 143 13.44 3.78 16.05
N TYR A 144 14.42 2.89 16.01
CA TYR A 144 15.58 2.96 15.12
C TYR A 144 15.45 1.83 14.12
N GLY A 145 15.63 2.10 12.84
CA GLY A 145 15.48 1.09 11.80
C GLY A 145 16.57 1.14 10.75
N LEU A 146 16.96 -0.06 10.30
CA LEU A 146 17.82 -0.30 9.15
C LEU A 146 17.07 -1.16 8.15
N ILE A 147 17.06 -0.75 6.90
CA ILE A 147 16.45 -1.44 5.76
C ILE A 147 17.56 -1.73 4.78
N ASN A 148 17.72 -2.99 4.41
CA ASN A 148 18.72 -3.41 3.42
C ASN A 148 18.06 -4.39 2.47
N GLN A 149 17.79 -3.94 1.27
CA GLN A 149 17.19 -4.73 0.21
C GLN A 149 18.11 -4.73 -1.02
N TYR A 150 18.41 -5.92 -1.49
CA TYR A 150 19.23 -6.17 -2.66
C TYR A 150 18.47 -7.00 -3.68
N ASN A 151 18.82 -6.86 -4.93
CA ASN A 151 18.45 -7.80 -5.98
C ASN A 151 19.20 -9.11 -5.70
N ALA A 152 18.49 -10.27 -5.74
CA ALA A 152 19.09 -11.55 -5.37
C ALA A 152 20.05 -12.11 -6.43
N ASP A 153 19.90 -11.69 -7.71
CA ASP A 153 20.69 -12.21 -8.83
C ASP A 153 22.04 -11.54 -8.95
N ASP A 154 22.07 -10.20 -8.87
CA ASP A 154 23.27 -9.41 -9.11
C ASP A 154 23.83 -8.70 -7.86
N GLY A 155 23.10 -8.77 -6.74
CA GLY A 155 23.46 -8.11 -5.49
C GLY A 155 23.31 -6.58 -5.49
N SER A 156 22.68 -6.00 -6.50
CA SER A 156 22.46 -4.55 -6.58
C SER A 156 21.60 -4.04 -5.43
N PRO A 157 21.96 -2.93 -4.76
CA PRO A 157 21.17 -2.35 -3.70
C PRO A 157 19.93 -1.66 -4.28
N VAL A 158 18.74 -2.23 -4.07
CA VAL A 158 17.47 -1.74 -4.63
C VAL A 158 16.59 -1.03 -3.60
N GLY A 159 16.87 -1.23 -2.30
CA GLY A 159 16.14 -0.58 -1.22
C GLY A 159 17.01 -0.43 0.03
N LEU A 160 17.57 0.76 0.26
CA LEU A 160 18.35 1.06 1.44
C LEU A 160 17.66 2.13 2.28
N GLY A 161 17.72 2.01 3.61
CA GLY A 161 17.13 2.99 4.51
C GLY A 161 17.68 2.92 5.92
N ARG A 162 17.84 4.09 6.53
CA ARG A 162 18.13 4.25 7.96
C ARG A 162 17.17 5.28 8.49
N PHE A 163 16.48 4.98 9.58
CA PHE A 163 15.53 5.92 10.13
C PHE A 163 15.53 5.94 11.65
N VAL A 164 15.14 7.06 12.18
CA VAL A 164 14.76 7.23 13.58
C VAL A 164 13.39 7.89 13.61
N GLY A 165 12.49 7.30 14.40
CA GLY A 165 11.15 7.82 14.63
C GLY A 165 10.86 7.94 16.11
N ARG A 166 10.01 8.90 16.49
CA ARG A 166 9.54 9.04 17.85
C ARG A 166 8.08 9.42 17.88
N THR A 167 7.34 8.69 18.71
CA THR A 167 5.91 8.89 18.98
C THR A 167 5.73 9.26 20.43
N TRP A 168 4.96 10.31 20.71
CA TRP A 168 4.51 10.72 22.04
C TRP A 168 3.01 10.53 22.14
N ASN A 169 2.58 9.68 23.06
CA ASN A 169 1.17 9.53 23.43
C ASN A 169 0.93 10.34 24.72
N TYR A 170 0.14 11.39 24.62
CA TYR A 170 -0.15 12.29 25.74
C TYR A 170 -1.27 11.73 26.62
N LEU A 171 -1.32 12.17 27.90
CA LEU A 171 -2.36 11.74 28.86
C LEU A 171 -3.80 12.05 28.38
N ASN A 172 -3.99 13.05 27.55
CA ASN A 172 -5.28 13.39 26.94
C ASN A 172 -5.58 12.62 25.66
N ASN A 173 -4.86 11.54 25.36
CA ASN A 173 -4.95 10.72 24.16
C ASN A 173 -4.64 11.45 22.84
N ASN A 174 -3.97 12.59 22.88
CA ASN A 174 -3.36 13.15 21.67
C ASN A 174 -2.08 12.36 21.33
N THR A 175 -1.75 12.30 20.05
CA THR A 175 -0.53 11.65 19.57
C THR A 175 0.27 12.60 18.68
N PHE A 176 1.58 12.67 18.89
CA PHE A 176 2.51 13.36 18.00
C PHE A 176 3.59 12.41 17.53
N ASP A 177 3.87 12.41 16.23
CA ASP A 177 4.91 11.60 15.61
C ASP A 177 5.88 12.47 14.84
N ILE A 178 7.16 12.10 14.88
CA ILE A 178 8.18 12.62 13.98
C ILE A 178 9.13 11.49 13.59
N SER A 179 9.51 11.44 12.32
CA SER A 179 10.55 10.53 11.85
C SER A 179 11.41 11.15 10.77
N VAL A 180 12.69 10.82 10.81
CA VAL A 180 13.67 11.18 9.78
C VAL A 180 14.20 9.89 9.17
N ARG A 181 14.24 9.83 7.85
CA ARG A 181 14.78 8.72 7.09
C ARG A 181 15.86 9.22 6.14
N HIS A 182 17.00 8.58 6.17
CA HIS A 182 18.02 8.65 5.15
C HIS A 182 17.91 7.40 4.27
N ALA A 183 17.75 7.58 2.97
CA ALA A 183 17.78 6.53 1.96
C ALA A 183 19.08 6.68 1.16
N PRO A 184 20.11 5.84 1.39
CA PRO A 184 21.33 5.85 0.60
C PRO A 184 21.07 5.64 -0.89
N ARG A 185 22.08 5.85 -1.71
CA ARG A 185 22.03 5.56 -3.14
C ARG A 185 21.60 4.13 -3.39
N LYS A 186 20.72 3.96 -4.36
CA LYS A 186 20.21 2.64 -4.76
C LYS A 186 20.13 2.51 -6.28
N VAL A 187 19.84 1.32 -6.75
CA VAL A 187 19.49 1.02 -8.13
C VAL A 187 17.98 0.94 -8.26
N ASP A 188 17.42 1.47 -9.33
CA ASP A 188 16.08 1.15 -9.79
C ASP A 188 16.19 0.15 -10.95
N ASP A 189 15.67 -1.04 -10.75
CA ASP A 189 15.66 -2.16 -11.66
C ASP A 189 14.24 -2.53 -12.14
N ARG A 190 13.23 -1.74 -11.79
CA ARG A 190 11.82 -2.04 -12.09
C ARG A 190 11.10 -0.98 -12.90
N LEU A 191 11.39 0.29 -12.67
CA LEU A 191 10.69 1.39 -13.35
C LEU A 191 10.90 1.30 -14.88
N GLY A 192 12.07 0.86 -15.30
CA GLY A 192 12.43 0.68 -16.71
C GLY A 192 11.79 -0.52 -17.39
N ARG A 193 11.09 -1.39 -16.65
CA ARG A 193 10.41 -2.58 -17.20
C ARG A 193 11.30 -3.44 -18.10
N GLY A 194 12.58 -3.62 -17.73
CA GLY A 194 13.57 -4.39 -18.48
C GLY A 194 14.32 -3.61 -19.57
N THR A 195 14.10 -2.30 -19.73
CA THR A 195 14.83 -1.48 -20.72
C THR A 195 16.15 -0.93 -20.19
N GLY A 196 16.51 -1.22 -18.95
CA GLY A 196 17.76 -0.87 -18.30
C GLY A 196 17.56 -0.31 -16.90
N ASP A 197 18.58 -0.49 -16.08
CA ASP A 197 18.63 -0.07 -14.69
C ASP A 197 19.36 1.25 -14.53
N PHE A 198 19.03 2.02 -13.51
CA PHE A 198 19.69 3.29 -13.25
C PHE A 198 19.88 3.58 -11.77
N ARG A 199 20.81 4.47 -11.46
CA ARG A 199 21.11 4.85 -10.08
C ARG A 199 20.25 6.01 -9.63
N ILE A 200 19.59 5.82 -8.49
CA ILE A 200 18.87 6.85 -7.74
C ILE A 200 19.81 7.46 -6.69
N PRO A 201 19.87 8.80 -6.55
CA PRO A 201 20.70 9.48 -5.56
C PRO A 201 20.24 9.17 -4.13
N GLU A 202 21.08 9.51 -3.15
CA GLU A 202 20.67 9.51 -1.75
C GLU A 202 19.60 10.56 -1.49
N ARG A 203 18.69 10.26 -0.54
CA ARG A 203 17.55 11.10 -0.21
C ARG A 203 17.30 11.14 1.27
N PHE A 204 16.76 12.26 1.74
CA PHE A 204 16.28 12.45 3.09
C PHE A 204 14.79 12.71 3.08
N ASN A 205 14.09 12.16 4.06
CA ASN A 205 12.66 12.39 4.28
C ASN A 205 12.40 12.71 5.75
N LEU A 206 11.63 13.75 5.98
CA LEU A 206 11.03 14.10 7.25
C LEU A 206 9.55 13.80 7.18
N ARG A 207 9.03 13.05 8.14
CA ARG A 207 7.59 12.87 8.33
C ARG A 207 7.22 13.31 9.72
N THR A 208 6.14 14.08 9.84
CA THR A 208 5.55 14.46 11.11
C THR A 208 4.03 14.37 11.04
N SER A 209 3.40 13.97 12.13
CA SER A 209 1.95 13.97 12.24
C SER A 209 1.49 14.29 13.66
N PHE A 210 0.34 14.90 13.75
CA PHE A 210 -0.38 15.13 14.98
C PHE A 210 -1.81 14.62 14.85
N SER A 211 -2.30 13.93 15.87
CA SER A 211 -3.70 13.49 15.97
C SER A 211 -4.25 13.86 17.34
N SER A 212 -5.37 14.56 17.35
CA SER A 212 -6.11 14.84 18.58
C SER A 212 -6.81 13.58 19.08
N ASN A 213 -7.27 13.60 20.33
CA ASN A 213 -7.99 12.48 20.93
C ASN A 213 -9.19 12.04 20.07
N PRO A 214 -9.20 10.78 19.55
CA PRO A 214 -10.27 10.28 18.69
C PRO A 214 -11.61 10.09 19.39
N ALA A 215 -11.63 10.14 20.74
CA ALA A 215 -12.85 10.07 21.52
C ALA A 215 -13.59 11.41 21.64
N ASN A 216 -12.96 12.53 21.24
CA ASN A 216 -13.62 13.82 21.23
C ASN A 216 -14.76 13.87 20.20
N VAL A 217 -15.79 14.68 20.50
CA VAL A 217 -16.87 14.98 19.56
C VAL A 217 -16.33 15.49 18.22
N LEU A 218 -15.27 16.32 18.29
CA LEU A 218 -14.50 16.79 17.16
C LEU A 218 -13.05 16.38 17.35
N ALA A 219 -12.59 15.43 16.55
CA ALA A 219 -11.18 15.05 16.45
C ALA A 219 -10.60 15.58 15.15
N TRP A 220 -9.31 15.90 15.16
CA TRP A 220 -8.61 16.41 13.98
C TRP A 220 -7.18 15.86 13.91
N SER A 221 -6.65 15.85 12.73
CA SER A 221 -5.28 15.41 12.47
C SER A 221 -4.60 16.28 11.40
N LEU A 222 -3.28 16.39 11.51
CA LEU A 222 -2.42 17.02 10.52
C LEU A 222 -1.25 16.10 10.22
N ASN A 223 -0.81 16.07 9.00
CA ASN A 223 0.41 15.36 8.59
C ASN A 223 1.22 16.18 7.59
N LEU A 224 2.53 16.01 7.64
CA LEU A 224 3.49 16.58 6.70
C LEU A 224 4.53 15.51 6.40
N THR A 225 4.78 15.29 5.11
CA THR A 225 5.96 14.56 4.64
C THR A 225 6.72 15.48 3.71
N ALA A 226 7.99 15.73 4.00
CA ALA A 226 8.86 16.56 3.17
C ALA A 226 10.16 15.80 2.90
N GLY A 227 10.58 15.77 1.66
CA GLY A 227 11.78 15.04 1.26
C GLY A 227 12.12 15.27 -0.20
N GLN A 228 12.82 14.30 -0.76
CA GLN A 228 13.26 14.30 -2.14
C GLN A 228 12.63 13.14 -2.91
N ASP A 229 12.31 13.38 -4.16
CA ASP A 229 11.87 12.34 -5.09
C ASP A 229 13.04 11.52 -5.66
N ASP A 230 12.75 10.66 -6.65
CA ASP A 230 13.75 9.72 -7.20
C ASP A 230 14.87 10.38 -7.99
N LEU A 231 14.69 11.59 -8.48
CA LEU A 231 15.74 12.35 -9.17
C LEU A 231 16.50 13.30 -8.26
N GLY A 232 15.99 13.58 -7.05
CA GLY A 232 16.59 14.44 -6.04
C GLY A 232 15.88 15.76 -5.75
N PRO A 233 15.02 16.33 -6.66
CA PRO A 233 14.19 17.47 -6.35
C PRO A 233 13.21 17.23 -5.19
N GLN A 234 12.54 18.30 -4.78
CA GLN A 234 11.68 18.27 -3.60
C GLN A 234 10.33 17.60 -3.87
N ALA A 235 9.84 16.87 -2.85
CA ALA A 235 8.50 16.36 -2.80
C ALA A 235 7.89 16.62 -1.42
N ILE A 236 6.72 17.26 -1.38
CA ILE A 236 6.01 17.62 -0.16
C ILE A 236 4.59 17.06 -0.23
N THR A 237 4.18 16.36 0.83
CA THR A 237 2.79 15.97 1.03
C THR A 237 2.29 16.56 2.34
N THR A 238 1.18 17.27 2.28
CA THR A 238 0.47 17.79 3.44
C THR A 238 -0.90 17.17 3.53
N GLY A 239 -1.39 16.93 4.75
CA GLY A 239 -2.72 16.41 4.96
C GLY A 239 -3.37 16.95 6.21
N ALA A 240 -4.70 17.07 6.14
CA ALA A 240 -5.54 17.44 7.28
C ALA A 240 -6.75 16.49 7.33
N GLY A 241 -7.17 16.13 8.53
CA GLY A 241 -8.34 15.30 8.77
C GLY A 241 -9.22 15.86 9.87
N ILE A 242 -10.53 15.69 9.71
CA ILE A 242 -11.54 16.06 10.72
C ILE A 242 -12.51 14.90 10.86
N VAL A 243 -12.71 14.46 12.10
CA VAL A 243 -13.74 13.48 12.45
C VAL A 243 -14.70 14.13 13.43
N TRP A 244 -15.97 14.25 13.02
CA TRP A 244 -17.01 14.87 13.82
C TRP A 244 -18.11 13.86 14.16
N ARG A 245 -18.32 13.64 15.47
CA ARG A 245 -19.33 12.73 16.03
C ARG A 245 -20.15 13.45 17.08
N PRO A 246 -21.15 14.27 16.68
CA PRO A 246 -21.95 15.06 17.60
C PRO A 246 -22.84 14.18 18.52
N ASN A 247 -23.11 12.95 18.11
CA ASN A 247 -23.87 11.95 18.85
C ASN A 247 -23.56 10.55 18.35
N ASP A 248 -24.09 9.50 19.02
CA ASP A 248 -23.86 8.09 18.69
C ASP A 248 -24.44 7.64 17.34
N ARG A 249 -25.28 8.46 16.71
CA ARG A 249 -25.95 8.13 15.45
C ARG A 249 -25.31 8.73 14.23
N PHE A 250 -24.50 9.77 14.38
CA PHE A 250 -23.91 10.50 13.26
C PHE A 250 -22.39 10.55 13.39
N SER A 251 -21.72 10.20 12.29
CA SER A 251 -20.29 10.43 12.12
C SER A 251 -20.00 11.00 10.75
N PHE A 252 -19.08 11.95 10.71
CA PHE A 252 -18.55 12.59 9.54
C PHE A 252 -17.03 12.55 9.62
N ASP A 253 -16.37 12.02 8.60
CA ASP A 253 -14.92 11.90 8.49
C ASP A 253 -14.49 12.50 7.16
N LEU A 254 -13.74 13.59 7.21
CA LEU A 254 -13.19 14.29 6.06
C LEU A 254 -11.67 14.28 6.16
N GLY A 255 -11.01 13.69 5.18
CA GLY A 255 -9.58 13.75 4.96
C GLY A 255 -9.25 14.52 3.70
N LEU A 256 -8.20 15.32 3.73
CA LEU A 256 -7.69 16.09 2.60
C LEU A 256 -6.18 15.90 2.54
N ASN A 257 -5.66 15.42 1.40
CA ASN A 257 -4.23 15.36 1.14
C ASN A 257 -3.90 16.17 -0.12
N TYR A 258 -2.79 16.88 -0.05
CA TYR A 258 -2.18 17.59 -1.17
C TYR A 258 -0.74 17.15 -1.30
N THR A 259 -0.31 16.79 -2.49
CA THR A 259 1.08 16.46 -2.83
C THR A 259 1.57 17.41 -3.89
N ASP A 260 2.75 17.96 -3.66
CA ASP A 260 3.53 18.78 -4.57
C ASP A 260 4.86 18.07 -4.81
N GLN A 261 5.18 17.77 -6.06
CA GLN A 261 6.34 16.99 -6.45
C GLN A 261 7.00 17.62 -7.67
N GLU A 262 8.27 18.03 -7.53
CA GLU A 262 8.99 18.75 -8.58
C GLU A 262 9.45 17.86 -9.74
N ALA A 263 9.60 16.53 -9.52
CA ALA A 263 10.09 15.64 -10.57
C ALA A 263 9.47 14.22 -10.48
N LEU A 264 8.15 14.13 -10.71
CA LEU A 264 7.48 12.84 -10.90
C LEU A 264 8.03 12.14 -12.15
N LEU A 265 8.78 11.05 -11.96
CA LEU A 265 9.40 10.31 -13.06
C LEU A 265 8.43 9.28 -13.65
N VAL A 266 8.23 9.34 -14.97
CA VAL A 266 7.38 8.42 -15.73
C VAL A 266 8.18 7.78 -16.85
N HIS A 267 8.09 6.45 -16.98
CA HIS A 267 8.71 5.67 -18.04
C HIS A 267 7.87 5.77 -19.32
N GLN A 268 8.49 6.17 -20.42
CA GLN A 268 7.85 6.37 -21.73
C GLN A 268 8.09 5.22 -22.72
N GLY A 269 8.86 4.21 -22.34
CA GLY A 269 9.26 3.10 -23.19
C GLY A 269 10.71 3.21 -23.67
N GLU A 270 11.29 2.09 -24.11
CA GLU A 270 12.63 2.01 -24.72
C GLU A 270 13.75 2.69 -23.92
N GLY A 271 13.62 2.73 -22.58
CA GLY A 271 14.60 3.39 -21.72
C GLY A 271 14.51 4.91 -21.67
N ASN A 272 13.44 5.49 -22.20
CA ASN A 272 13.13 6.91 -22.12
C ASN A 272 12.22 7.21 -20.93
N TYR A 273 12.42 8.38 -20.31
CA TYR A 273 11.65 8.86 -19.19
C TYR A 273 11.37 10.34 -19.33
N THR A 274 10.25 10.76 -18.75
CA THR A 274 9.91 12.18 -18.60
C THR A 274 9.73 12.48 -17.11
N SER A 275 10.31 13.57 -16.62
CA SER A 275 10.00 14.14 -15.31
C SER A 275 8.93 15.20 -15.45
N PHE A 276 8.01 15.23 -14.49
CA PHE A 276 6.88 16.14 -14.45
C PHE A 276 6.85 16.91 -13.13
N GLU A 277 6.57 18.21 -13.20
CA GLU A 277 6.08 18.95 -12.04
C GLU A 277 4.63 18.53 -11.78
N ALA A 278 4.38 17.93 -10.62
CA ALA A 278 3.12 17.24 -10.35
C ALA A 278 2.44 17.77 -9.11
N HIS A 279 1.15 18.11 -9.24
CA HIS A 279 0.28 18.57 -8.17
C HIS A 279 -0.90 17.61 -8.02
N GLN A 280 -1.13 17.09 -6.82
CA GLN A 280 -2.18 16.12 -6.57
C GLN A 280 -3.07 16.53 -5.39
N TRP A 281 -4.38 16.44 -5.58
CA TRP A 281 -5.39 16.52 -4.54
C TRP A 281 -6.09 15.18 -4.34
N ALA A 282 -6.25 14.77 -3.08
CA ALA A 282 -6.91 13.51 -2.73
C ALA A 282 -7.84 13.67 -1.52
N PRO A 283 -8.98 14.37 -1.68
CA PRO A 283 -10.02 14.44 -0.65
C PRO A 283 -10.79 13.12 -0.55
N LYS A 284 -11.11 12.76 0.69
CA LYS A 284 -11.95 11.62 1.04
C LYS A 284 -12.98 12.02 2.08
N LEU A 285 -14.24 11.66 1.85
CA LEU A 285 -15.34 11.86 2.77
C LEU A 285 -16.02 10.52 3.05
N ASP A 286 -16.19 10.21 4.33
CA ASP A 286 -17.04 9.14 4.83
C ASP A 286 -18.05 9.71 5.83
N SER A 287 -19.35 9.48 5.61
CA SER A 287 -20.40 9.86 6.53
C SER A 287 -21.32 8.69 6.82
N ASN A 288 -21.62 8.47 8.09
CA ASN A 288 -22.55 7.44 8.54
C ASN A 288 -23.66 8.07 9.38
N TYR A 289 -24.91 7.70 9.09
CA TYR A 289 -26.06 8.10 9.88
C TYR A 289 -26.94 6.89 10.22
N PHE A 290 -27.05 6.58 11.51
CA PHE A 290 -27.96 5.57 12.04
C PHE A 290 -29.31 6.19 12.30
N ILE A 291 -30.24 6.06 11.35
CA ILE A 291 -31.63 6.52 11.48
C ILE A 291 -32.29 5.80 12.64
N SER A 292 -32.01 4.50 12.79
CA SER A 292 -32.42 3.65 13.91
C SER A 292 -31.38 2.52 14.13
N ALA A 293 -31.54 1.70 15.15
CA ALA A 293 -30.71 0.51 15.34
C ALA A 293 -30.73 -0.49 14.16
N ARG A 294 -31.76 -0.40 13.29
CA ARG A 294 -31.96 -1.29 12.14
C ARG A 294 -31.75 -0.58 10.80
N GLN A 295 -31.52 0.73 10.77
CA GLN A 295 -31.42 1.51 9.55
C GLN A 295 -30.18 2.39 9.56
N GLN A 296 -29.36 2.23 8.54
CA GLN A 296 -28.12 2.98 8.35
C GLN A 296 -28.08 3.61 6.96
N PHE A 297 -27.70 4.86 6.91
CA PHE A 297 -27.35 5.55 5.67
C PHE A 297 -25.88 5.90 5.71
N ARG A 298 -25.14 5.55 4.64
CA ARG A 298 -23.72 5.83 4.50
C ARG A 298 -23.45 6.52 3.17
N VAL A 299 -22.62 7.53 3.21
CA VAL A 299 -22.10 8.24 2.03
C VAL A 299 -20.58 8.14 2.06
N THR A 300 -19.99 7.77 0.92
CA THR A 300 -18.55 7.80 0.69
C THR A 300 -18.28 8.57 -0.58
N LEU A 301 -17.33 9.51 -0.53
CA LEU A 301 -16.80 10.23 -1.68
C LEU A 301 -15.28 10.14 -1.64
N GLN A 302 -14.68 9.76 -2.75
CA GLN A 302 -13.24 9.83 -2.97
C GLN A 302 -12.98 10.52 -4.30
N TRP A 303 -12.09 11.47 -4.30
CA TRP A 303 -11.62 12.09 -5.51
C TRP A 303 -10.09 12.12 -5.49
N ASN A 304 -9.47 11.74 -6.57
CA ASN A 304 -8.03 11.82 -6.77
C ASN A 304 -7.78 12.54 -8.08
N SER A 305 -7.15 13.69 -8.01
CA SER A 305 -6.82 14.51 -9.16
C SER A 305 -5.34 14.85 -9.16
N LEU A 306 -4.67 14.44 -10.22
CA LEU A 306 -3.27 14.70 -10.51
C LEU A 306 -3.15 15.55 -11.74
N LYS A 307 -2.38 16.64 -11.67
CA LYS A 307 -1.93 17.43 -12.82
C LYS A 307 -0.41 17.28 -12.91
N ALA A 308 0.09 16.92 -14.05
CA ALA A 308 1.50 16.71 -14.31
C ALA A 308 1.92 17.54 -15.53
N PHE A 309 2.86 18.43 -15.33
CA PHE A 309 3.43 19.31 -16.35
C PHE A 309 4.82 18.84 -16.70
N GLU A 310 5.11 18.66 -17.98
CA GLU A 310 6.40 18.23 -18.47
C GLU A 310 7.50 19.21 -18.02
N ASP A 311 8.56 18.65 -17.43
CA ASP A 311 9.76 19.39 -17.04
C ASP A 311 10.95 19.02 -17.93
N ARG A 312 11.31 17.72 -18.00
CA ARG A 312 12.55 17.29 -18.64
C ARG A 312 12.51 15.84 -19.10
N PHE A 313 13.24 15.56 -20.20
CA PHE A 313 13.45 14.24 -20.75
C PHE A 313 14.75 13.62 -20.26
N TRP A 314 14.70 12.30 -20.06
CA TRP A 314 15.80 11.51 -19.54
C TRP A 314 15.93 10.21 -20.31
N GLN A 315 17.13 9.67 -20.35
CA GLN A 315 17.41 8.37 -20.96
C GLN A 315 18.31 7.53 -20.05
N VAL A 316 18.00 6.21 -19.95
CA VAL A 316 18.87 5.24 -19.32
C VAL A 316 19.99 4.84 -20.28
N ASN A 317 21.15 4.54 -19.73
CA ASN A 317 22.22 3.91 -20.52
C ASN A 317 22.10 2.38 -20.38
N PRO A 318 21.71 1.65 -21.43
CA PRO A 318 21.48 0.20 -21.31
C PRO A 318 22.77 -0.61 -21.06
N HIS A 319 23.94 -0.01 -21.24
CA HIS A 319 25.26 -0.68 -21.12
C HIS A 319 26.01 -0.30 -19.83
N ARG A 320 25.53 0.69 -19.07
CA ARG A 320 26.20 1.18 -17.87
C ARG A 320 25.20 1.55 -16.78
N LEU A 321 25.42 1.02 -15.62
CA LEU A 321 24.66 1.39 -14.43
C LEU A 321 25.09 2.78 -13.95
N GLU A 322 24.42 3.83 -14.44
CA GLU A 322 24.64 5.23 -14.09
C GLU A 322 23.33 5.95 -13.80
N ARG A 323 23.36 7.23 -13.46
CA ARG A 323 22.16 8.04 -13.35
C ARG A 323 21.54 8.26 -14.71
N LEU A 324 20.22 8.50 -14.75
CA LEU A 324 19.53 8.95 -15.95
C LEU A 324 20.23 10.20 -16.51
N LYS A 325 20.37 10.26 -17.83
CA LYS A 325 20.96 11.39 -18.53
C LYS A 325 19.87 12.29 -19.09
N PRO A 326 19.94 13.61 -18.91
CA PRO A 326 19.03 14.53 -19.57
C PRO A 326 19.26 14.49 -21.09
N VAL A 327 18.18 14.46 -21.85
CA VAL A 327 18.15 14.51 -23.31
C VAL A 327 17.25 15.64 -23.79
N ALA A 328 17.38 16.03 -25.06
CA ALA A 328 16.49 17.04 -25.66
C ALA A 328 15.08 16.45 -25.82
N ASN A 329 14.07 17.34 -25.81
CA ASN A 329 12.69 16.95 -26.12
C ASN A 329 12.64 16.34 -27.54
N PRO A 330 12.10 15.12 -27.74
CA PRO A 330 12.12 14.43 -29.01
C PRO A 330 11.19 15.03 -30.08
N ASP A 331 10.09 15.67 -29.70
CA ASP A 331 9.00 16.05 -30.61
C ASP A 331 8.46 17.49 -30.47
N ASN A 332 8.92 18.29 -29.52
CA ASN A 332 8.46 19.65 -29.20
C ASN A 332 6.98 19.79 -28.78
N ASP A 333 6.25 18.69 -28.59
CA ASP A 333 4.91 18.71 -28.00
C ASP A 333 4.99 18.38 -26.50
N PRO A 334 4.29 19.12 -25.63
CA PRO A 334 4.31 18.83 -24.20
C PRO A 334 3.50 17.57 -23.87
N ASP A 335 4.12 16.65 -23.15
CA ASP A 335 3.50 15.41 -22.62
C ASP A 335 2.64 15.66 -21.37
N ASP A 336 2.18 16.88 -21.15
CA ASP A 336 1.34 17.22 -20.01
C ASP A 336 0.15 16.27 -19.90
N PHE A 337 -0.11 15.78 -18.71
CA PHE A 337 -1.27 14.94 -18.49
C PHE A 337 -2.02 15.26 -17.20
N VAL A 338 -3.30 14.92 -17.20
CA VAL A 338 -4.18 15.07 -16.05
C VAL A 338 -4.94 13.77 -15.84
N ILE A 339 -5.03 13.36 -14.58
CA ILE A 339 -5.87 12.22 -14.15
C ILE A 339 -6.88 12.76 -13.15
N SER A 340 -8.16 12.54 -13.39
CA SER A 340 -9.23 12.84 -12.42
C SER A 340 -10.10 11.60 -12.24
N ARG A 341 -10.06 11.03 -11.03
CA ARG A 341 -10.86 9.84 -10.66
C ARG A 341 -11.77 10.20 -9.50
N LEU A 342 -13.06 10.11 -9.72
CA LEU A 342 -14.06 10.34 -8.70
C LEU A 342 -14.86 9.06 -8.46
N THR A 343 -15.08 8.72 -7.21
CA THR A 343 -15.98 7.64 -6.80
C THR A 343 -16.90 8.16 -5.70
N PHE A 344 -18.18 8.07 -5.95
CA PHE A 344 -19.24 8.40 -4.99
C PHE A 344 -20.11 7.17 -4.77
N GLN A 345 -20.42 6.87 -3.52
CA GLN A 345 -21.39 5.83 -3.17
C GLN A 345 -22.31 6.33 -2.05
N ALA A 346 -23.61 6.20 -2.25
CA ALA A 346 -24.62 6.34 -1.21
C ALA A 346 -25.27 4.97 -0.96
N ARG A 347 -25.26 4.50 0.26
CA ARG A 347 -25.79 3.20 0.65
C ARG A 347 -26.77 3.34 1.81
N TYR A 348 -27.97 2.84 1.61
CA TYR A 348 -28.96 2.64 2.66
C TYR A 348 -29.06 1.14 2.99
N ARG A 349 -29.00 0.78 4.26
CA ARG A 349 -29.23 -0.55 4.76
C ARG A 349 -30.40 -0.54 5.74
N TRP A 350 -31.30 -1.47 5.56
CA TRP A 350 -32.42 -1.70 6.47
C TRP A 350 -32.48 -3.18 6.87
N GLN A 351 -32.30 -3.46 8.15
CA GLN A 351 -32.54 -4.79 8.72
C GLN A 351 -34.05 -4.97 8.92
N ILE A 352 -34.70 -5.64 7.97
CA ILE A 352 -36.15 -5.85 7.94
C ILE A 352 -36.58 -6.85 9.02
N ALA A 353 -35.78 -7.92 9.20
CA ALA A 353 -35.97 -8.96 10.22
C ALA A 353 -34.59 -9.47 10.68
N PRO A 354 -34.47 -10.25 11.75
CA PRO A 354 -33.21 -10.87 12.14
C PRO A 354 -32.57 -11.59 10.93
N LEU A 355 -31.29 -11.32 10.65
CA LEU A 355 -30.51 -11.88 9.55
C LEU A 355 -31.08 -11.58 8.13
N SER A 356 -32.00 -10.63 8.01
CA SER A 356 -32.63 -10.23 6.75
C SER A 356 -32.41 -8.73 6.50
N ASP A 357 -31.72 -8.39 5.44
CA ASP A 357 -31.32 -7.01 5.12
C ASP A 357 -31.76 -6.60 3.71
N LEU A 358 -32.28 -5.38 3.59
CA LEU A 358 -32.44 -4.67 2.35
C LEU A 358 -31.29 -3.67 2.19
N PHE A 359 -30.62 -3.69 1.05
CA PHE A 359 -29.62 -2.72 0.66
C PHE A 359 -30.11 -1.95 -0.57
N ILE A 360 -29.98 -0.64 -0.51
CA ILE A 360 -30.17 0.25 -1.65
C ILE A 360 -28.84 0.98 -1.82
N VAL A 361 -28.24 0.84 -2.99
CA VAL A 361 -26.90 1.38 -3.27
C VAL A 361 -26.96 2.18 -4.56
N TYR A 362 -26.53 3.42 -4.48
CA TYR A 362 -26.23 4.24 -5.64
C TYR A 362 -24.72 4.43 -5.73
N THR A 363 -24.13 4.17 -6.88
CA THR A 363 -22.70 4.34 -7.15
C THR A 363 -22.53 5.19 -8.40
N ARG A 364 -21.66 6.18 -8.30
CA ARG A 364 -21.23 7.02 -9.41
C ARG A 364 -19.71 7.06 -9.45
N GLY A 365 -19.13 6.95 -10.64
CA GLY A 365 -17.69 6.97 -10.81
C GLY A 365 -17.28 7.54 -12.16
N SER A 366 -16.15 8.22 -12.17
CA SER A 366 -15.46 8.71 -13.36
C SER A 366 -13.97 8.37 -13.30
N ASN A 367 -13.37 8.30 -14.47
CA ASN A 367 -11.93 8.17 -14.66
C ASN A 367 -11.57 8.85 -15.98
N LEU A 368 -11.37 10.15 -15.92
CA LEU A 368 -11.23 10.98 -17.10
C LEU A 368 -9.78 11.44 -17.23
N PRO A 369 -9.16 11.28 -18.42
CA PRO A 369 -8.05 12.13 -18.80
C PRO A 369 -8.58 13.55 -18.97
N GLY A 370 -8.04 14.50 -18.22
CA GLY A 370 -8.43 15.92 -18.32
C GLY A 370 -7.46 16.70 -19.18
N ASN A 371 -7.85 17.93 -19.49
CA ASN A 371 -6.95 18.88 -20.13
C ASN A 371 -6.09 19.57 -19.06
N SER A 372 -4.79 19.75 -19.30
CA SER A 372 -3.85 20.40 -18.39
C SER A 372 -4.23 21.84 -18.02
N PHE A 373 -4.99 22.53 -18.87
CA PHE A 373 -5.50 23.89 -18.63
C PHE A 373 -6.65 23.96 -17.60
N TYR A 374 -7.35 22.86 -17.31
CA TYR A 374 -8.44 22.87 -16.34
C TYR A 374 -7.92 23.13 -14.93
N THR A 375 -8.69 23.91 -14.16
CA THR A 375 -8.45 24.06 -12.73
C THR A 375 -8.85 22.77 -11.99
N PHE A 376 -8.42 22.59 -10.75
CA PHE A 376 -8.89 21.47 -9.93
C PHE A 376 -10.39 21.49 -9.68
N GLN A 377 -11.02 22.67 -9.66
CA GLN A 377 -12.48 22.81 -9.58
C GLN A 377 -13.15 22.26 -10.84
N ASP A 378 -12.66 22.63 -12.03
CA ASP A 378 -13.19 22.12 -13.31
C ASP A 378 -13.07 20.60 -13.38
N LEU A 379 -11.95 20.03 -12.91
CA LEU A 379 -11.72 18.59 -12.88
C LEU A 379 -12.68 17.86 -11.92
N LEU A 380 -13.04 18.47 -10.80
CA LEU A 380 -14.04 17.92 -9.89
C LEU A 380 -15.45 17.96 -10.52
N GLU A 381 -15.82 19.09 -11.13
CA GLU A 381 -17.10 19.27 -11.82
C GLU A 381 -17.27 18.30 -12.99
N GLN A 382 -16.23 18.14 -13.82
CA GLN A 382 -16.22 17.14 -14.89
C GLN A 382 -16.28 15.72 -14.34
N GLY A 383 -15.46 15.39 -13.32
CA GLY A 383 -15.50 14.09 -12.65
C GLY A 383 -16.90 13.73 -12.14
N TRP A 384 -17.69 14.73 -11.75
CA TRP A 384 -19.07 14.53 -11.36
C TRP A 384 -20.02 14.40 -12.57
N ASN A 385 -19.84 15.17 -13.63
CA ASN A 385 -20.74 15.23 -14.78
C ASN A 385 -20.48 14.11 -15.79
N ASP A 386 -19.21 13.82 -16.10
CA ASP A 386 -18.77 12.87 -17.13
C ASP A 386 -18.51 11.49 -16.52
N ARG A 387 -19.58 10.82 -16.13
CA ARG A 387 -19.55 9.54 -15.44
C ARG A 387 -19.29 8.37 -16.39
N ILE A 388 -18.44 7.43 -15.96
CA ILE A 388 -18.27 6.11 -16.58
C ILE A 388 -19.22 5.09 -15.93
N VAL A 389 -19.45 5.23 -14.63
CA VAL A 389 -20.35 4.39 -13.84
C VAL A 389 -21.44 5.25 -13.26
N ASP A 390 -22.68 4.85 -13.46
CA ASP A 390 -23.87 5.42 -12.83
C ASP A 390 -24.86 4.27 -12.59
N SER A 391 -24.81 3.69 -11.40
CA SER A 391 -25.55 2.47 -11.10
C SER A 391 -26.40 2.60 -9.84
N PHE A 392 -27.61 2.06 -9.94
CA PHE A 392 -28.52 1.91 -8.82
C PHE A 392 -28.82 0.44 -8.62
N ALA A 393 -28.55 -0.08 -7.44
CA ALA A 393 -28.75 -1.49 -7.11
C ALA A 393 -29.60 -1.66 -5.86
N ILE A 394 -30.52 -2.61 -5.91
CA ILE A 394 -31.30 -3.07 -4.75
C ILE A 394 -30.96 -4.53 -4.51
N LYS A 395 -30.53 -4.87 -3.28
CA LYS A 395 -30.24 -6.24 -2.87
C LYS A 395 -31.05 -6.59 -1.63
N LEU A 396 -31.88 -7.62 -1.75
CA LEU A 396 -32.58 -8.19 -0.63
C LEU A 396 -31.91 -9.51 -0.23
N ARG A 397 -31.45 -9.60 1.00
CA ARG A 397 -31.05 -10.85 1.65
C ARG A 397 -32.11 -11.21 2.68
N TYR A 398 -32.81 -12.30 2.50
CA TYR A 398 -33.87 -12.72 3.39
C TYR A 398 -33.59 -14.15 3.89
N ARG A 399 -33.70 -14.36 5.20
CA ARG A 399 -33.57 -15.67 5.81
C ARG A 399 -34.96 -16.27 6.05
N PHE A 400 -35.21 -17.44 5.47
CA PHE A 400 -36.40 -18.22 5.68
C PHE A 400 -36.18 -19.26 6.81
N GLY A 401 -37.18 -19.56 7.60
CA GLY A 401 -37.17 -20.65 8.57
C GLY A 401 -36.35 -20.33 9.83
N VAL A 402 -36.89 -19.49 10.69
CA VAL A 402 -36.49 -19.39 12.10
C VAL A 402 -37.57 -20.07 12.92
#